data_714a06e25bd85b961736dd0785e3ee4e
#
_entry.id   714a06e25bd85b961736dd0785e3ee4e
#
_cell.length_a   1.000
_cell.length_b   1.000
_cell.length_c   1.000
_cell.angle_alpha   90.00
_cell.angle_beta   90.00
_cell.angle_gamma   90.00
#
_symmetry.space_group_name_H-M   'P 1'
#
loop_
_entity.id
_entity.type
_entity.pdbx_description
1 polymer ?
#
loop_
_entity_poly.entity_id
_entity_poly.type
_entity_poly.pdbx_seq_one_letter_code
_entity_poly.pdbx_strand_id
1 'polypeptide(L)'
;MILDLSYLRYPLPSDITMLFESGRFEEMERLIELNLSKPELPAALKKHLEFLRYCAEDIREAYQLTSEQAFDNARKRIPDLTRDEFHHLRDDRTLDWRYIDGKRYYRNNCINNLLRTRRPYALREKGTSILLEEENEAAERDHLIHTLKEKGRIRYQGTMQESISVCSDRLTPGETLRFWLPLPVRDFPLVSSRLCQTSHPPVQISPENAPQRTAYFEVPYEKNVTVAATLTWETEMVYRKPDPALATGELPAGDVTEQDLAQVEPHIVFAPYLKALTREIVGDTDNPIVKARRIYDFITTQGTYRFMPSYRSIPDIVGYFCANLHGDCGVQALTFITMCRCCGVPARWQSGLYTSPASFGMHDWAMFYAAPYGWLHADCSFGGSAYRNGAKERHDFYFGNLDPWRLPFASRFQYEFTPPTRFMRADPYDNQVGEAESLTRRLFEDELDKSHNLLSGTLCD
;
A
#
# COMPACT_ATOMS: atom_id res chain seq x y z
N MET A 1 -17.90 7.24 1.23
CA MET A 1 -18.49 6.34 0.21
C MET A 1 -17.36 5.58 -0.47
N ILE A 2 -17.54 4.32 -0.90
CA ILE A 2 -16.55 3.65 -1.74
C ILE A 2 -16.34 4.50 -2.99
N LEU A 3 -15.10 4.76 -3.36
CA LEU A 3 -14.77 5.48 -4.59
C LEU A 3 -15.17 4.60 -5.80
N ASP A 4 -16.03 5.11 -6.67
CA ASP A 4 -16.51 4.37 -7.83
C ASP A 4 -15.46 4.35 -8.96
N LEU A 5 -14.79 3.21 -9.09
CA LEU A 5 -13.85 2.89 -10.16
C LEU A 5 -14.41 1.83 -11.14
N SER A 6 -15.72 1.55 -11.11
CA SER A 6 -16.35 0.55 -11.99
C SER A 6 -16.17 0.86 -13.49
N TYR A 7 -15.99 2.12 -13.84
CA TYR A 7 -15.70 2.53 -15.22
C TYR A 7 -14.40 1.93 -15.78
N LEU A 8 -13.46 1.48 -14.93
CA LEU A 8 -12.26 0.76 -15.35
C LEU A 8 -12.54 -0.65 -15.91
N ARG A 9 -13.76 -1.15 -15.72
CA ARG A 9 -14.23 -2.39 -16.36
C ARG A 9 -14.75 -2.15 -17.78
N TYR A 10 -14.96 -0.92 -18.18
CA TYR A 10 -15.34 -0.61 -19.54
C TYR A 10 -14.17 -0.95 -20.49
N PRO A 11 -14.41 -1.74 -21.58
CA PRO A 11 -13.32 -2.16 -22.44
C PRO A 11 -12.69 -0.97 -23.15
N LEU A 12 -11.37 -0.94 -23.18
CA LEU A 12 -10.60 0.00 -24.00
C LEU A 12 -10.49 -0.45 -25.44
N PRO A 13 -10.35 0.44 -26.41
CA PRO A 13 -9.93 0.10 -27.77
C PRO A 13 -8.62 -0.70 -27.75
N SER A 14 -8.57 -1.78 -28.54
CA SER A 14 -7.43 -2.73 -28.51
C SER A 14 -6.08 -2.11 -28.91
N ASP A 15 -6.11 -1.12 -29.83
CA ASP A 15 -4.93 -0.35 -30.23
C ASP A 15 -4.37 0.50 -29.08
N ILE A 16 -5.23 1.15 -28.30
CA ILE A 16 -4.84 1.91 -27.10
C ILE A 16 -4.25 0.98 -26.04
N THR A 17 -4.88 -0.16 -25.77
CA THR A 17 -4.36 -1.16 -24.84
C THR A 17 -2.99 -1.67 -25.26
N MET A 18 -2.82 -2.03 -26.53
CA MET A 18 -1.55 -2.49 -27.09
C MET A 18 -0.44 -1.42 -26.94
N LEU A 19 -0.75 -0.16 -27.20
CA LEU A 19 0.22 0.95 -27.04
C LEU A 19 0.62 1.15 -25.58
N PHE A 20 -0.33 1.07 -24.66
CA PHE A 20 -0.05 1.15 -23.22
C PHE A 20 0.85 0.01 -22.74
N GLU A 21 0.51 -1.22 -23.09
CA GLU A 21 1.27 -2.42 -22.68
C GLU A 21 2.69 -2.43 -23.25
N SER A 22 2.87 -1.95 -24.51
CA SER A 22 4.18 -1.84 -25.14
C SER A 22 4.99 -0.61 -24.70
N GLY A 23 4.41 0.28 -23.88
CA GLY A 23 5.04 1.51 -23.42
C GLY A 23 5.18 2.61 -24.50
N ARG A 24 4.35 2.59 -25.56
CA ARG A 24 4.29 3.61 -26.60
C ARG A 24 3.34 4.73 -26.18
N PHE A 25 3.69 5.43 -25.11
CA PHE A 25 2.78 6.36 -24.44
C PHE A 25 2.49 7.62 -25.26
N GLU A 26 3.45 8.15 -26.01
CA GLU A 26 3.22 9.31 -26.90
C GLU A 26 2.17 9.00 -27.99
N GLU A 27 2.20 7.80 -28.55
CA GLU A 27 1.22 7.39 -29.55
C GLU A 27 -0.14 7.10 -28.91
N MET A 28 -0.13 6.46 -27.75
CA MET A 28 -1.34 6.21 -26.98
C MET A 28 -2.06 7.51 -26.64
N GLU A 29 -1.35 8.51 -26.13
CA GLU A 29 -1.92 9.82 -25.77
C GLU A 29 -2.56 10.53 -26.97
N ARG A 30 -1.90 10.48 -28.13
CA ARG A 30 -2.49 11.00 -29.39
C ARG A 30 -3.79 10.31 -29.77
N LEU A 31 -3.87 8.96 -29.64
CA LEU A 31 -5.10 8.22 -29.91
C LEU A 31 -6.17 8.50 -28.86
N ILE A 32 -5.80 8.67 -27.59
CA ILE A 32 -6.73 9.06 -26.53
C ILE A 32 -7.34 10.43 -26.85
N GLU A 33 -6.54 11.42 -27.21
CA GLU A 33 -7.02 12.76 -27.58
C GLU A 33 -8.01 12.72 -28.75
N LEU A 34 -7.68 11.93 -29.78
CA LEU A 34 -8.59 11.72 -30.93
C LEU A 34 -9.91 11.06 -30.51
N ASN A 35 -9.89 10.13 -29.54
CA ASN A 35 -11.11 9.53 -29.03
C ASN A 35 -11.90 10.52 -28.16
N LEU A 36 -11.24 11.26 -27.26
CA LEU A 36 -11.89 12.24 -26.39
C LEU A 36 -12.54 13.40 -27.14
N SER A 37 -12.07 13.70 -28.36
CA SER A 37 -12.68 14.72 -29.23
C SER A 37 -14.02 14.30 -29.86
N LYS A 38 -14.39 13.01 -29.78
CA LYS A 38 -15.67 12.50 -30.31
C LYS A 38 -16.82 12.90 -29.39
N PRO A 39 -17.85 13.61 -29.89
CA PRO A 39 -18.91 14.13 -29.03
C PRO A 39 -19.76 13.04 -28.35
N GLU A 40 -19.89 11.86 -28.99
CA GLU A 40 -20.74 10.77 -28.51
C GLU A 40 -19.97 9.68 -27.75
N LEU A 41 -18.78 9.98 -27.24
CA LEU A 41 -18.01 9.01 -26.48
C LEU A 41 -18.73 8.65 -25.15
N PRO A 42 -18.94 7.34 -24.85
CA PRO A 42 -19.54 6.94 -23.58
C PRO A 42 -18.77 7.49 -22.36
N ALA A 43 -19.48 8.02 -21.37
CA ALA A 43 -18.87 8.67 -20.21
C ALA A 43 -17.91 7.76 -19.45
N ALA A 44 -18.23 6.46 -19.32
CA ALA A 44 -17.34 5.47 -18.69
C ALA A 44 -16.04 5.27 -19.47
N LEU A 45 -16.13 5.20 -20.81
CA LEU A 45 -14.94 5.10 -21.65
C LEU A 45 -14.08 6.37 -21.57
N LYS A 46 -14.70 7.55 -21.56
CA LYS A 46 -13.99 8.82 -21.37
C LYS A 46 -13.17 8.81 -20.08
N LYS A 47 -13.80 8.45 -18.97
CA LYS A 47 -13.12 8.35 -17.65
C LYS A 47 -11.98 7.32 -17.70
N HIS A 48 -12.18 6.16 -18.34
CA HIS A 48 -11.15 5.13 -18.43
C HIS A 48 -9.94 5.57 -19.25
N LEU A 49 -10.18 6.28 -20.37
CA LEU A 49 -9.11 6.87 -21.18
C LEU A 49 -8.31 7.94 -20.42
N GLU A 50 -9.01 8.81 -19.69
CA GLU A 50 -8.37 9.81 -18.83
C GLU A 50 -7.54 9.13 -17.70
N PHE A 51 -8.06 8.07 -17.08
CA PHE A 51 -7.34 7.28 -16.10
C PHE A 51 -6.07 6.64 -16.66
N LEU A 52 -6.13 6.13 -17.88
CA LEU A 52 -4.97 5.51 -18.53
C LEU A 52 -3.82 6.52 -18.76
N ARG A 53 -4.14 7.80 -19.01
CA ARG A 53 -3.12 8.87 -19.07
C ARG A 53 -2.42 9.05 -17.72
N TYR A 54 -3.15 9.05 -16.61
CA TYR A 54 -2.54 9.09 -15.27
C TYR A 54 -1.65 7.87 -15.01
N CYS A 55 -2.06 6.69 -15.44
CA CYS A 55 -1.21 5.49 -15.34
C CYS A 55 0.11 5.64 -16.12
N ALA A 56 0.06 6.22 -17.32
CA ALA A 56 1.26 6.47 -18.12
C ALA A 56 2.20 7.49 -17.47
N GLU A 57 1.65 8.54 -16.86
CA GLU A 57 2.40 9.53 -16.09
C GLU A 57 3.09 8.87 -14.88
N ASP A 58 2.36 8.09 -14.07
CA ASP A 58 2.92 7.35 -12.93
C ASP A 58 4.06 6.41 -13.36
N ILE A 59 3.91 5.78 -14.52
CA ILE A 59 4.95 4.90 -15.05
C ILE A 59 6.19 5.69 -15.46
N ARG A 60 6.02 6.81 -16.17
CA ARG A 60 7.16 7.68 -16.53
C ARG A 60 7.89 8.19 -15.29
N GLU A 61 7.16 8.52 -14.24
CA GLU A 61 7.72 8.99 -12.98
C GLU A 61 8.46 7.88 -12.21
N ALA A 62 7.94 6.66 -12.23
CA ALA A 62 8.55 5.52 -11.56
C ALA A 62 9.78 4.95 -12.28
N TYR A 63 9.90 5.15 -13.60
CA TYR A 63 10.93 4.57 -14.47
C TYR A 63 11.75 5.66 -15.17
N GLN A 64 12.72 6.25 -14.47
CA GLN A 64 13.51 7.38 -14.98
C GLN A 64 14.97 7.03 -15.27
N LEU A 65 15.49 5.93 -14.71
CA LEU A 65 16.91 5.61 -14.81
C LEU A 65 17.24 4.99 -16.17
N THR A 66 18.19 5.58 -16.88
CA THR A 66 18.81 4.92 -18.03
C THR A 66 19.63 3.70 -17.57
N SER A 67 20.05 2.83 -18.51
CA SER A 67 20.88 1.67 -18.18
C SER A 67 22.18 2.03 -17.48
N GLU A 68 22.84 3.11 -17.91
CA GLU A 68 24.07 3.60 -17.27
C GLU A 68 23.79 4.13 -15.87
N GLN A 69 22.77 4.95 -15.69
CA GLN A 69 22.41 5.47 -14.36
C GLN A 69 22.02 4.36 -13.39
N ALA A 70 21.26 3.35 -13.84
CA ALA A 70 20.91 2.20 -13.01
C ALA A 70 22.14 1.37 -12.63
N PHE A 71 23.06 1.15 -13.55
CA PHE A 71 24.34 0.47 -13.28
C PHE A 71 25.22 1.26 -12.31
N ASP A 72 25.37 2.56 -12.51
CA ASP A 72 26.16 3.42 -11.62
C ASP A 72 25.56 3.47 -10.21
N ASN A 73 24.23 3.55 -10.09
CA ASN A 73 23.54 3.47 -8.80
C ASN A 73 23.73 2.11 -8.12
N ALA A 74 23.72 1.02 -8.90
CA ALA A 74 24.02 -0.32 -8.38
C ALA A 74 25.46 -0.39 -7.83
N ARG A 75 26.44 0.14 -8.56
CA ARG A 75 27.84 0.15 -8.14
C ARG A 75 28.15 1.05 -6.93
N LYS A 76 27.37 2.08 -6.70
CA LYS A 76 27.48 2.87 -5.44
C LYS A 76 27.22 1.99 -4.21
N ARG A 77 26.27 1.04 -4.34
CA ARG A 77 25.86 0.11 -3.28
C ARG A 77 26.68 -1.20 -3.30
N ILE A 78 27.01 -1.72 -4.49
CA ILE A 78 27.73 -2.97 -4.72
C ILE A 78 28.95 -2.65 -5.60
N PRO A 79 30.09 -2.20 -5.05
CA PRO A 79 31.20 -1.65 -5.82
C PRO A 79 31.87 -2.66 -6.79
N ASP A 80 31.79 -3.95 -6.48
CA ASP A 80 32.33 -5.05 -7.27
C ASP A 80 31.34 -5.64 -8.29
N LEU A 81 30.13 -5.06 -8.43
CA LEU A 81 29.17 -5.50 -9.44
C LEU A 81 29.71 -5.30 -10.85
N THR A 82 29.76 -6.40 -11.61
CA THR A 82 30.19 -6.37 -13.00
C THR A 82 29.06 -6.03 -13.95
N ARG A 83 29.41 -5.58 -15.18
CA ARG A 83 28.40 -5.34 -16.23
C ARG A 83 27.67 -6.61 -16.65
N ASP A 84 28.37 -7.73 -16.68
CA ASP A 84 27.77 -9.02 -17.04
C ASP A 84 26.75 -9.47 -16.00
N GLU A 85 27.05 -9.33 -14.69
CA GLU A 85 26.07 -9.57 -13.63
C GLU A 85 24.85 -8.65 -13.77
N PHE A 86 25.07 -7.35 -14.03
CA PHE A 86 23.99 -6.39 -14.24
C PHE A 86 23.10 -6.78 -15.43
N HIS A 87 23.71 -7.26 -16.52
CA HIS A 87 22.95 -7.75 -17.68
C HIS A 87 22.14 -9.00 -17.36
N HIS A 88 22.69 -9.94 -16.61
CA HIS A 88 21.94 -11.12 -16.14
C HIS A 88 20.75 -10.73 -15.26
N LEU A 89 20.96 -9.81 -14.30
CA LEU A 89 19.89 -9.30 -13.42
C LEU A 89 18.79 -8.54 -14.18
N ARG A 90 19.14 -7.91 -15.30
CA ARG A 90 18.17 -7.32 -16.24
C ARG A 90 17.38 -8.40 -16.95
N ASP A 91 18.06 -9.42 -17.48
CA ASP A 91 17.48 -10.45 -18.36
C ASP A 91 16.61 -11.44 -17.59
N ASP A 92 16.95 -11.75 -16.33
CA ASP A 92 16.14 -12.56 -15.42
C ASP A 92 15.03 -11.77 -14.70
N ARG A 93 14.85 -10.49 -15.06
CA ARG A 93 13.83 -9.58 -14.50
C ARG A 93 13.98 -9.31 -12.99
N THR A 94 15.14 -9.56 -12.41
CA THR A 94 15.44 -9.12 -11.03
C THR A 94 15.46 -7.59 -10.94
N LEU A 95 16.04 -6.91 -11.94
CA LEU A 95 15.94 -5.46 -12.08
C LEU A 95 14.64 -5.10 -12.81
N ASP A 96 13.85 -4.22 -12.20
CA ASP A 96 12.64 -3.67 -12.81
C ASP A 96 12.98 -2.71 -13.93
N TRP A 97 12.57 -3.04 -15.14
CA TRP A 97 12.71 -2.16 -16.30
C TRP A 97 11.53 -2.34 -17.26
N ARG A 98 11.31 -1.33 -18.08
CA ARG A 98 10.34 -1.39 -19.18
C ARG A 98 10.76 -0.47 -20.32
N TYR A 99 10.16 -0.65 -21.49
CA TYR A 99 10.26 0.33 -22.55
C TYR A 99 9.28 1.48 -22.32
N ILE A 100 9.74 2.71 -22.58
CA ILE A 100 8.93 3.93 -22.65
C ILE A 100 9.35 4.67 -23.92
N ASP A 101 8.41 4.82 -24.84
CA ASP A 101 8.59 5.47 -26.13
C ASP A 101 9.87 5.02 -26.88
N GLY A 102 10.04 3.69 -26.94
CA GLY A 102 11.14 3.01 -27.63
C GLY A 102 12.47 2.94 -26.87
N LYS A 103 12.60 3.54 -25.68
CA LYS A 103 13.81 3.50 -24.87
C LYS A 103 13.58 2.65 -23.63
N ARG A 104 14.64 1.96 -23.14
CA ARG A 104 14.59 1.20 -21.90
C ARG A 104 14.91 2.08 -20.72
N TYR A 105 14.03 2.06 -19.71
CA TYR A 105 14.22 2.72 -18.43
C TYR A 105 14.09 1.71 -17.30
N TYR A 106 14.89 1.92 -16.25
CA TYR A 106 14.85 1.15 -15.03
C TYR A 106 14.08 1.93 -13.97
N ARG A 107 13.45 1.20 -13.08
CA ARG A 107 12.70 1.78 -11.98
C ARG A 107 13.63 2.47 -10.99
N ASN A 108 13.20 3.61 -10.43
CA ASN A 108 14.02 4.44 -9.55
C ASN A 108 14.57 3.66 -8.34
N ASN A 109 13.80 2.72 -7.80
CA ASN A 109 14.20 1.89 -6.65
C ASN A 109 14.56 0.43 -7.03
N CYS A 110 14.94 0.15 -8.27
CA CYS A 110 15.26 -1.21 -8.74
C CYS A 110 16.43 -1.86 -7.95
N ILE A 111 17.37 -1.05 -7.43
CA ILE A 111 18.48 -1.56 -6.63
C ILE A 111 18.02 -1.93 -5.22
N ASN A 112 17.09 -1.19 -4.62
CA ASN A 112 16.48 -1.60 -3.35
C ASN A 112 15.74 -2.94 -3.50
N ASN A 113 15.01 -3.14 -4.61
CA ASN A 113 14.39 -4.43 -4.90
C ASN A 113 15.42 -5.55 -5.07
N LEU A 114 16.53 -5.30 -5.78
CA LEU A 114 17.62 -6.26 -5.90
C LEU A 114 18.15 -6.69 -4.52
N LEU A 115 18.49 -5.74 -3.66
CA LEU A 115 19.06 -6.02 -2.33
C LEU A 115 18.08 -6.75 -1.42
N ARG A 116 16.78 -6.45 -1.49
CA ARG A 116 15.75 -7.15 -0.70
C ARG A 116 15.44 -8.55 -1.21
N THR A 117 15.57 -8.79 -2.51
CA THR A 117 15.16 -10.08 -3.12
C THR A 117 16.31 -11.04 -3.38
N ARG A 118 17.56 -10.57 -3.41
CA ARG A 118 18.74 -11.36 -3.75
C ARG A 118 19.80 -11.24 -2.67
N ARG A 119 19.70 -12.07 -1.61
CA ARG A 119 20.66 -12.11 -0.49
C ARG A 119 22.14 -12.12 -0.91
N PRO A 120 22.61 -12.84 -1.96
CA PRO A 120 24.02 -12.78 -2.38
C PRO A 120 24.50 -11.37 -2.74
N TYR A 121 23.62 -10.52 -3.29
CA TYR A 121 23.96 -9.13 -3.61
C TYR A 121 23.88 -8.23 -2.39
N ALA A 122 22.91 -8.45 -1.50
CA ALA A 122 22.81 -7.72 -0.23
C ALA A 122 24.04 -7.92 0.68
N LEU A 123 24.64 -9.12 0.67
CA LEU A 123 25.90 -9.42 1.41
C LEU A 123 27.13 -8.66 0.86
N ARG A 124 27.07 -8.15 -0.36
CA ARG A 124 28.14 -7.37 -1.01
C ARG A 124 27.92 -5.87 -0.88
N GLU A 125 26.85 -5.45 -0.22
CA GLU A 125 26.52 -4.04 -0.04
C GLU A 125 27.57 -3.33 0.81
N LYS A 126 28.04 -2.16 0.32
CA LYS A 126 29.00 -1.30 1.02
C LYS A 126 28.26 -0.27 1.87
N GLY A 127 28.65 -0.12 3.13
CA GLY A 127 28.10 0.85 4.05
C GLY A 127 27.10 0.22 5.03
N THR A 128 26.06 0.96 5.43
CA THR A 128 24.99 0.42 6.26
C THR A 128 24.22 -0.63 5.46
N SER A 129 24.37 -1.88 5.87
CA SER A 129 23.73 -3.00 5.18
C SER A 129 22.26 -3.07 5.51
N ILE A 130 21.43 -3.17 4.49
CA ILE A 130 19.99 -3.43 4.65
C ILE A 130 19.72 -4.68 5.49
N LEU A 131 20.62 -5.70 5.42
CA LEU A 131 20.51 -6.92 6.22
C LEU A 131 20.74 -6.65 7.71
N LEU A 132 21.68 -5.77 8.06
CA LEU A 132 21.99 -5.43 9.45
C LEU A 132 20.86 -4.61 10.09
N GLU A 133 20.27 -3.67 9.33
CA GLU A 133 19.09 -2.94 9.76
C GLU A 133 17.91 -3.89 10.01
N GLU A 134 17.65 -4.80 9.07
CA GLU A 134 16.61 -5.82 9.21
C GLU A 134 16.83 -6.75 10.41
N GLU A 135 18.08 -7.13 10.71
CA GLU A 135 18.43 -7.98 11.86
C GLU A 135 18.21 -7.25 13.21
N ASN A 136 18.60 -5.98 13.32
CA ASN A 136 18.41 -5.18 14.52
C ASN A 136 16.91 -4.95 14.81
N GLU A 137 16.15 -4.53 13.79
CA GLU A 137 14.70 -4.38 13.91
C GLU A 137 14.00 -5.70 14.25
N ALA A 138 14.51 -6.83 13.72
CA ALA A 138 13.99 -8.14 13.99
C ALA A 138 14.13 -8.52 15.47
N ALA A 139 15.27 -8.23 16.10
CA ALA A 139 15.52 -8.51 17.51
C ALA A 139 14.59 -7.69 18.42
N GLU A 140 14.39 -6.40 18.13
CA GLU A 140 13.45 -5.56 18.86
C GLU A 140 12.01 -6.08 18.75
N ARG A 141 11.59 -6.46 17.56
CA ARG A 141 10.26 -7.06 17.32
C ARG A 141 10.08 -8.37 18.07
N ASP A 142 11.08 -9.25 18.07
CA ASP A 142 11.00 -10.52 18.77
C ASP A 142 10.87 -10.32 20.30
N HIS A 143 11.62 -9.38 20.86
CA HIS A 143 11.49 -9.01 22.27
C HIS A 143 10.07 -8.47 22.59
N LEU A 144 9.55 -7.59 21.74
CA LEU A 144 8.22 -7.01 21.92
C LEU A 144 7.10 -8.06 21.79
N ILE A 145 7.21 -8.96 20.81
CA ILE A 145 6.28 -10.08 20.62
C ILE A 145 6.28 -11.00 21.85
N HIS A 146 7.44 -11.30 22.39
CA HIS A 146 7.57 -12.09 23.60
C HIS A 146 6.89 -11.41 24.80
N THR A 147 7.18 -10.12 25.00
CA THR A 147 6.55 -9.31 26.05
C THR A 147 5.02 -9.27 25.90
N LEU A 148 4.51 -9.10 24.65
CA LEU A 148 3.07 -9.10 24.38
C LEU A 148 2.43 -10.46 24.70
N LYS A 149 3.11 -11.57 24.41
CA LYS A 149 2.63 -12.92 24.76
C LYS A 149 2.59 -13.16 26.25
N GLU A 150 3.58 -12.66 26.99
CA GLU A 150 3.66 -12.80 28.45
C GLU A 150 2.63 -11.94 29.20
N LYS A 151 2.53 -10.65 28.82
CA LYS A 151 1.60 -9.69 29.45
C LYS A 151 0.16 -9.84 28.98
N GLY A 152 -0.07 -10.46 27.81
CA GLY A 152 -1.38 -10.58 27.15
C GLY A 152 -1.85 -9.31 26.44
N ARG A 153 -1.31 -8.14 26.81
CA ARG A 153 -1.59 -6.85 26.16
C ARG A 153 -0.40 -5.90 26.33
N ILE A 154 -0.28 -4.96 25.40
CA ILE A 154 0.68 -3.86 25.46
C ILE A 154 0.03 -2.61 24.88
N ARG A 155 0.27 -1.47 25.54
CA ARG A 155 -0.07 -0.15 25.03
C ARG A 155 1.16 0.57 24.49
N TYR A 156 0.94 1.36 23.45
CA TYR A 156 1.98 2.23 22.89
C TYR A 156 1.39 3.61 22.64
N GLN A 157 2.10 4.63 23.10
CA GLN A 157 1.74 6.03 22.86
C GLN A 157 2.78 6.68 21.97
N GLY A 158 2.34 7.53 21.06
CA GLY A 158 3.23 8.25 20.20
C GLY A 158 2.78 9.67 19.89
N THR A 159 3.75 10.45 19.44
CA THR A 159 3.55 11.79 18.87
C THR A 159 4.28 11.86 17.56
N MET A 160 3.62 12.35 16.52
CA MET A 160 4.22 12.55 15.20
C MET A 160 3.82 13.90 14.62
N GLN A 161 4.60 14.33 13.66
CA GLN A 161 4.27 15.42 12.76
C GLN A 161 4.22 14.88 11.32
N GLU A 162 3.19 15.28 10.61
CA GLU A 162 3.06 15.05 9.16
C GLU A 162 2.95 16.38 8.44
N SER A 163 3.42 16.44 7.20
CA SER A 163 3.32 17.64 6.38
C SER A 163 3.32 17.34 4.88
N ILE A 164 2.71 18.27 4.15
CA ILE A 164 2.81 18.37 2.68
C ILE A 164 3.29 19.77 2.37
N SER A 165 4.42 19.89 1.69
CA SER A 165 4.94 21.13 1.11
C SER A 165 4.69 21.15 -0.39
N VAL A 166 4.26 22.27 -0.93
CA VAL A 166 4.05 22.46 -2.38
C VAL A 166 5.04 23.47 -2.91
N CYS A 167 5.84 23.04 -3.88
CA CYS A 167 6.77 23.91 -4.59
C CYS A 167 6.63 23.69 -6.09
N SER A 168 6.03 24.64 -6.80
CA SER A 168 5.78 24.52 -8.23
C SER A 168 5.85 25.86 -8.95
N ASP A 169 6.59 25.89 -10.05
CA ASP A 169 6.56 27.05 -10.97
C ASP A 169 5.35 27.01 -11.92
N ARG A 170 4.50 25.94 -11.85
CA ARG A 170 3.28 25.79 -12.64
C ARG A 170 2.03 26.33 -11.93
N LEU A 171 2.19 26.90 -10.72
CA LEU A 171 1.11 27.49 -9.92
C LEU A 171 1.26 29.01 -9.87
N THR A 172 0.10 29.68 -9.81
CA THR A 172 0.07 31.14 -9.69
C THR A 172 -0.02 31.55 -8.20
N PRO A 173 0.80 32.49 -7.70
CA PRO A 173 0.66 32.98 -6.32
C PRO A 173 -0.75 33.45 -6.02
N GLY A 174 -1.28 33.02 -4.87
CA GLY A 174 -2.67 33.29 -4.44
C GLY A 174 -3.71 32.27 -4.94
N GLU A 175 -3.32 31.32 -5.83
CA GLU A 175 -4.21 30.22 -6.22
C GLU A 175 -4.55 29.35 -5.00
N THR A 176 -5.80 28.99 -4.82
CA THR A 176 -6.21 28.14 -3.70
C THR A 176 -5.78 26.70 -3.91
N LEU A 177 -5.02 26.17 -2.96
CA LEU A 177 -4.68 24.77 -2.84
C LEU A 177 -5.54 24.08 -1.81
N ARG A 178 -5.83 22.81 -2.04
CA ARG A 178 -6.61 21.92 -1.19
C ARG A 178 -5.73 20.78 -0.72
N PHE A 179 -5.76 20.50 0.59
CA PHE A 179 -4.93 19.47 1.21
C PHE A 179 -5.79 18.53 2.05
N TRP A 180 -5.47 17.25 2.06
CA TRP A 180 -6.06 16.21 2.91
C TRP A 180 -4.94 15.49 3.64
N LEU A 181 -4.65 15.91 4.87
CA LEU A 181 -3.74 15.19 5.76
C LEU A 181 -4.47 14.01 6.42
N PRO A 182 -3.88 12.78 6.44
CA PRO A 182 -4.51 11.62 7.05
C PRO A 182 -4.61 11.76 8.57
N LEU A 183 -5.70 11.27 9.13
CA LEU A 183 -5.89 11.18 10.57
C LEU A 183 -6.15 9.73 10.98
N PRO A 184 -5.71 9.31 12.18
CA PRO A 184 -5.99 7.97 12.67
C PRO A 184 -7.49 7.65 12.67
N VAL A 185 -7.85 6.47 12.15
CA VAL A 185 -9.24 6.00 12.11
C VAL A 185 -9.59 5.25 13.39
N ARG A 186 -10.85 5.40 13.83
CA ARG A 186 -11.36 4.68 15.01
C ARG A 186 -11.58 3.20 14.67
N ASP A 187 -10.50 2.46 14.61
CA ASP A 187 -10.49 1.01 14.40
C ASP A 187 -9.39 0.37 15.27
N PHE A 188 -9.57 -0.90 15.68
CA PHE A 188 -8.56 -1.61 16.46
C PHE A 188 -7.23 -1.66 15.66
N PRO A 189 -6.08 -1.32 16.22
CA PRO A 189 -5.76 -1.22 17.67
C PRO A 189 -5.84 0.18 18.28
N LEU A 190 -6.38 1.19 17.60
CA LEU A 190 -6.43 2.55 18.11
C LEU A 190 -7.35 2.65 19.33
N VAL A 191 -6.80 3.14 20.47
CA VAL A 191 -7.54 3.48 21.69
C VAL A 191 -8.00 4.93 21.62
N SER A 192 -7.07 5.83 21.31
CA SER A 192 -7.33 7.26 21.20
C SER A 192 -6.38 7.95 20.23
N SER A 193 -6.83 9.06 19.66
CA SER A 193 -5.96 9.97 18.89
C SER A 193 -6.43 11.41 19.03
N ARG A 194 -5.48 12.34 18.93
CA ARG A 194 -5.77 13.77 19.02
C ARG A 194 -4.93 14.54 17.99
N LEU A 195 -5.60 15.40 17.24
CA LEU A 195 -4.96 16.47 16.46
C LEU A 195 -4.58 17.61 17.42
N CYS A 196 -3.28 17.78 17.69
CA CYS A 196 -2.78 18.70 18.71
C CYS A 196 -2.51 20.09 18.16
N GLN A 197 -1.92 20.16 16.96
CA GLN A 197 -1.53 21.41 16.33
C GLN A 197 -1.60 21.29 14.81
N THR A 198 -1.92 22.38 14.14
CA THR A 198 -1.88 22.51 12.68
C THR A 198 -1.23 23.83 12.28
N SER A 199 -0.55 23.85 11.15
CA SER A 199 0.06 25.10 10.62
C SER A 199 -0.98 26.09 10.12
N HIS A 200 -2.13 25.60 9.68
CA HIS A 200 -3.28 26.36 9.19
C HIS A 200 -4.55 25.81 9.85
N PRO A 201 -5.61 26.63 10.04
CA PRO A 201 -6.87 26.11 10.55
C PRO A 201 -7.47 25.13 9.53
N PRO A 202 -7.86 23.92 9.95
CA PRO A 202 -8.57 23.01 9.07
C PRO A 202 -9.96 23.55 8.74
N VAL A 203 -10.34 23.48 7.46
CA VAL A 203 -11.70 23.83 7.02
C VAL A 203 -12.70 22.77 7.47
N GLN A 204 -12.28 21.51 7.44
CA GLN A 204 -13.11 20.38 7.86
C GLN A 204 -12.24 19.24 8.40
N ILE A 205 -12.75 18.56 9.42
CA ILE A 205 -12.19 17.30 9.92
C ILE A 205 -13.23 16.20 9.65
N SER A 206 -12.81 15.12 9.02
CA SER A 206 -13.69 13.97 8.74
C SER A 206 -14.25 13.37 10.03
N PRO A 207 -15.46 12.80 10.03
CA PRO A 207 -16.01 12.07 11.16
C PRO A 207 -15.06 10.97 11.65
N GLU A 208 -15.12 10.64 12.95
CA GLU A 208 -14.22 9.62 13.53
C GLU A 208 -14.37 8.21 12.91
N ASN A 209 -15.57 7.92 12.39
CA ASN A 209 -15.88 6.66 11.73
C ASN A 209 -15.67 6.69 10.21
N ALA A 210 -15.08 7.76 9.66
CA ALA A 210 -14.72 7.79 8.24
C ALA A 210 -13.64 6.75 7.96
N PRO A 211 -13.81 5.87 6.95
CA PRO A 211 -12.87 4.80 6.66
C PRO A 211 -11.48 5.26 6.23
N GLN A 212 -11.38 6.46 5.65
CA GLN A 212 -10.12 7.19 5.39
C GLN A 212 -10.33 8.61 5.93
N ARG A 213 -9.92 8.80 7.18
CA ARG A 213 -10.16 10.03 7.92
C ARG A 213 -9.12 11.08 7.54
N THR A 214 -9.54 12.33 7.35
CA THR A 214 -8.63 13.43 6.98
C THR A 214 -8.94 14.72 7.73
N ALA A 215 -7.89 15.54 7.91
CA ALA A 215 -8.02 16.97 8.12
C ALA A 215 -7.88 17.66 6.76
N TYR A 216 -8.89 18.43 6.39
CA TYR A 216 -8.98 19.15 5.12
C TYR A 216 -8.67 20.62 5.28
N PHE A 217 -7.83 21.15 4.36
CA PHE A 217 -7.40 22.54 4.37
C PHE A 217 -7.58 23.18 3.00
N GLU A 218 -7.83 24.48 2.99
CA GLU A 218 -7.77 25.35 1.83
C GLU A 218 -6.77 26.48 2.14
N VAL A 219 -5.71 26.57 1.35
CA VAL A 219 -4.60 27.51 1.62
C VAL A 219 -4.21 28.21 0.32
N PRO A 220 -4.06 29.55 0.30
CA PRO A 220 -3.54 30.23 -0.87
C PRO A 220 -2.09 29.80 -1.14
N TYR A 221 -1.77 29.54 -2.41
CA TYR A 221 -0.42 29.16 -2.81
C TYR A 221 0.55 30.34 -2.62
N GLU A 222 1.54 30.08 -1.80
CA GLU A 222 2.77 30.86 -1.73
C GLU A 222 3.93 29.89 -2.00
N LYS A 223 5.04 30.36 -2.55
CA LYS A 223 6.16 29.48 -2.86
C LYS A 223 6.61 28.73 -1.61
N ASN A 224 6.70 27.40 -1.70
CA ASN A 224 7.02 26.48 -0.60
C ASN A 224 5.98 26.47 0.54
N VAL A 225 4.70 26.72 0.23
CA VAL A 225 3.66 26.61 1.25
C VAL A 225 3.63 25.18 1.83
N THR A 226 3.59 25.10 3.16
CA THR A 226 3.57 23.83 3.89
C THR A 226 2.34 23.75 4.78
N VAL A 227 1.55 22.69 4.63
CA VAL A 227 0.48 22.32 5.55
C VAL A 227 0.98 21.18 6.43
N ALA A 228 0.98 21.38 7.74
CA ALA A 228 1.49 20.42 8.71
C ALA A 228 0.49 20.20 9.85
N ALA A 229 0.51 18.99 10.40
CA ALA A 229 -0.27 18.58 11.56
C ALA A 229 0.58 17.81 12.56
N THR A 230 0.35 18.04 13.86
CA THR A 230 0.93 17.24 14.93
C THR A 230 -0.16 16.42 15.59
N LEU A 231 0.08 15.10 15.66
CA LEU A 231 -0.85 14.10 16.17
C LEU A 231 -0.26 13.41 17.40
N THR A 232 -1.11 13.09 18.38
CA THR A 232 -0.83 12.12 19.43
C THR A 232 -1.79 10.96 19.33
N TRP A 233 -1.33 9.75 19.69
CA TRP A 233 -2.17 8.56 19.69
C TRP A 233 -1.79 7.58 20.79
N GLU A 234 -2.72 6.70 21.08
CA GLU A 234 -2.52 5.51 21.90
C GLU A 234 -3.10 4.30 21.17
N THR A 235 -2.32 3.23 21.07
CA THR A 235 -2.75 1.92 20.59
C THR A 235 -2.66 0.89 21.69
N GLU A 236 -3.55 -0.11 21.67
CA GLU A 236 -3.49 -1.28 22.55
C GLU A 236 -3.55 -2.55 21.73
N MET A 237 -2.49 -3.33 21.77
CA MET A 237 -2.49 -4.69 21.22
C MET A 237 -2.82 -5.71 22.30
N VAL A 238 -3.75 -6.61 21.96
CA VAL A 238 -4.14 -7.75 22.82
C VAL A 238 -3.71 -9.03 22.10
N TYR A 239 -2.86 -9.82 22.76
CA TYR A 239 -2.42 -11.09 22.23
C TYR A 239 -3.59 -12.08 22.10
N ARG A 240 -3.73 -12.68 20.95
CA ARG A 240 -4.71 -13.71 20.67
C ARG A 240 -4.01 -14.97 20.15
N LYS A 241 -4.47 -16.12 20.65
CA LYS A 241 -4.02 -17.43 20.16
C LYS A 241 -5.23 -18.13 19.54
N PRO A 242 -5.52 -17.89 18.25
CA PRO A 242 -6.66 -18.52 17.62
C PRO A 242 -6.46 -20.03 17.50
N ASP A 243 -7.42 -20.80 18.03
CA ASP A 243 -7.46 -22.25 17.94
C ASP A 243 -8.51 -22.65 16.89
N PRO A 244 -8.10 -23.30 15.80
CA PRO A 244 -9.04 -23.79 14.79
C PRO A 244 -10.14 -24.71 15.35
N ALA A 245 -9.85 -25.48 16.42
CA ALA A 245 -10.84 -26.40 17.01
C ALA A 245 -12.05 -25.66 17.64
N LEU A 246 -11.88 -24.40 18.03
CA LEU A 246 -12.92 -23.56 18.61
C LEU A 246 -13.60 -22.64 17.60
N ALA A 247 -13.03 -22.52 16.40
CA ALA A 247 -13.55 -21.61 15.38
C ALA A 247 -14.83 -22.12 14.73
N THR A 248 -15.81 -21.22 14.60
CA THR A 248 -17.06 -21.47 13.89
C THR A 248 -17.22 -20.53 12.70
N GLY A 249 -18.08 -20.90 11.78
CA GLY A 249 -18.45 -20.04 10.64
C GLY A 249 -19.56 -19.03 10.95
N GLU A 250 -19.87 -18.81 12.22
CA GLU A 250 -20.90 -17.85 12.63
C GLU A 250 -20.48 -16.41 12.34
N LEU A 251 -21.41 -15.62 11.79
CA LEU A 251 -21.22 -14.22 11.44
C LEU A 251 -22.25 -13.37 12.23
N PRO A 252 -21.87 -12.89 13.45
CA PRO A 252 -22.77 -12.09 14.25
C PRO A 252 -23.16 -10.79 13.56
N ALA A 253 -24.44 -10.43 13.66
CA ALA A 253 -24.96 -9.19 13.13
C ALA A 253 -24.27 -7.99 13.81
N GLY A 254 -23.77 -7.05 13.01
CA GLY A 254 -23.10 -5.85 13.48
C GLY A 254 -21.58 -5.90 13.48
N ASP A 255 -20.96 -7.08 13.63
CA ASP A 255 -19.51 -7.23 13.58
C ASP A 255 -18.99 -7.37 12.14
N VAL A 256 -19.75 -8.08 11.31
CA VAL A 256 -19.46 -8.34 9.91
C VAL A 256 -20.55 -7.73 9.04
N THR A 257 -20.17 -7.06 7.97
CA THR A 257 -21.07 -6.48 6.99
C THR A 257 -20.93 -7.19 5.64
N GLU A 258 -21.90 -7.03 4.75
CA GLU A 258 -21.83 -7.53 3.37
C GLU A 258 -20.56 -7.05 2.64
N GLN A 259 -20.11 -5.83 2.94
CA GLN A 259 -18.87 -5.27 2.35
C GLN A 259 -17.61 -6.09 2.70
N ASP A 260 -17.60 -6.79 3.83
CA ASP A 260 -16.47 -7.61 4.27
C ASP A 260 -16.35 -8.93 3.48
N LEU A 261 -17.37 -9.27 2.68
CA LEU A 261 -17.43 -10.43 1.78
C LEU A 261 -17.56 -10.03 0.30
N ALA A 262 -17.86 -8.78 0.01
CA ALA A 262 -18.12 -8.30 -1.34
C ALA A 262 -16.85 -8.09 -2.17
N GLN A 263 -17.02 -8.11 -3.48
CA GLN A 263 -16.03 -7.63 -4.43
C GLN A 263 -15.97 -6.10 -4.41
N VAL A 264 -14.79 -5.54 -4.70
CA VAL A 264 -14.56 -4.09 -4.89
C VAL A 264 -13.70 -3.93 -6.13
N GLU A 265 -14.31 -3.52 -7.21
CA GLU A 265 -13.60 -3.32 -8.49
C GLU A 265 -12.67 -2.09 -8.44
N PRO A 266 -11.52 -2.14 -9.11
CA PRO A 266 -11.08 -3.20 -10.03
C PRO A 266 -10.25 -4.33 -9.41
N HIS A 267 -9.85 -4.26 -8.13
CA HIS A 267 -8.81 -5.11 -7.56
C HIS A 267 -9.31 -6.28 -6.70
N ILE A 268 -10.41 -6.12 -5.98
CA ILE A 268 -11.00 -7.21 -5.18
C ILE A 268 -12.06 -7.90 -6.03
N VAL A 269 -11.63 -8.79 -6.93
CA VAL A 269 -12.50 -9.44 -7.92
C VAL A 269 -12.33 -10.96 -7.90
N PHE A 270 -13.44 -11.69 -7.85
CA PHE A 270 -13.43 -13.16 -7.80
C PHE A 270 -13.39 -13.78 -9.21
N ALA A 271 -12.28 -13.51 -9.92
CA ALA A 271 -12.04 -14.03 -11.25
C ALA A 271 -12.05 -15.59 -11.25
N PRO A 272 -12.40 -16.26 -12.37
CA PRO A 272 -12.45 -17.72 -12.44
C PRO A 272 -11.13 -18.39 -12.03
N TYR A 273 -9.98 -17.86 -12.46
CA TYR A 273 -8.68 -18.40 -12.08
C TYR A 273 -8.44 -18.28 -10.57
N LEU A 274 -8.85 -17.16 -9.96
CA LEU A 274 -8.64 -16.92 -8.53
C LEU A 274 -9.52 -17.87 -7.68
N LYS A 275 -10.77 -18.12 -8.11
CA LYS A 275 -11.64 -19.12 -7.48
C LYS A 275 -11.03 -20.52 -7.51
N ALA A 276 -10.44 -20.91 -8.64
CA ALA A 276 -9.78 -22.21 -8.80
C ALA A 276 -8.54 -22.31 -7.89
N LEU A 277 -7.65 -21.31 -7.94
CA LEU A 277 -6.44 -21.25 -7.10
C LEU A 277 -6.79 -21.23 -5.60
N THR A 278 -7.76 -20.40 -5.20
CA THR A 278 -8.19 -20.33 -3.79
C THR A 278 -8.71 -21.67 -3.31
N ARG A 279 -9.52 -22.41 -4.12
CA ARG A 279 -9.99 -23.73 -3.78
C ARG A 279 -8.86 -24.74 -3.63
N GLU A 280 -7.87 -24.69 -4.53
CA GLU A 280 -6.68 -25.53 -4.46
C GLU A 280 -5.90 -25.31 -3.15
N ILE A 281 -5.72 -24.04 -2.75
CA ILE A 281 -4.99 -23.66 -1.53
C ILE A 281 -5.76 -24.06 -0.28
N VAL A 282 -7.07 -23.75 -0.21
CA VAL A 282 -7.85 -23.98 1.03
C VAL A 282 -8.33 -25.42 1.16
N GLY A 283 -8.47 -26.17 0.05
CA GLY A 283 -9.03 -27.53 0.04
C GLY A 283 -10.49 -27.58 0.55
N ASP A 284 -10.89 -28.72 1.10
CA ASP A 284 -12.29 -29.02 1.47
C ASP A 284 -12.68 -28.59 2.90
N THR A 285 -11.92 -27.72 3.54
CA THR A 285 -12.23 -27.26 4.90
C THR A 285 -13.28 -26.14 4.90
N ASP A 286 -14.19 -26.18 5.88
CA ASP A 286 -15.12 -25.08 6.16
C ASP A 286 -14.64 -24.15 7.28
N ASN A 287 -13.59 -24.53 8.01
CA ASN A 287 -13.05 -23.78 9.12
C ASN A 287 -12.41 -22.46 8.68
N PRO A 288 -12.90 -21.30 9.13
CA PRO A 288 -12.41 -20.00 8.65
C PRO A 288 -10.96 -19.73 9.02
N ILE A 289 -10.48 -20.19 10.18
CA ILE A 289 -9.08 -20.03 10.60
C ILE A 289 -8.17 -20.89 9.72
N VAL A 290 -8.56 -22.12 9.41
CA VAL A 290 -7.77 -23.00 8.54
C VAL A 290 -7.70 -22.46 7.12
N LYS A 291 -8.82 -21.96 6.57
CA LYS A 291 -8.84 -21.29 5.26
C LYS A 291 -7.88 -20.10 5.24
N ALA A 292 -8.04 -19.18 6.18
CA ALA A 292 -7.21 -17.97 6.28
C ALA A 292 -5.72 -18.32 6.48
N ARG A 293 -5.40 -19.34 7.31
CA ARG A 293 -4.02 -19.78 7.55
C ARG A 293 -3.40 -20.36 6.28
N ARG A 294 -4.08 -21.18 5.51
CA ARG A 294 -3.57 -21.72 4.25
C ARG A 294 -3.30 -20.63 3.20
N ILE A 295 -4.17 -19.63 3.13
CA ILE A 295 -3.97 -18.46 2.27
C ILE A 295 -2.76 -17.65 2.73
N TYR A 296 -2.65 -17.39 4.04
CA TYR A 296 -1.50 -16.71 4.62
C TYR A 296 -0.19 -17.46 4.34
N ASP A 297 -0.16 -18.77 4.57
CA ASP A 297 1.01 -19.60 4.31
C ASP A 297 1.38 -19.59 2.82
N PHE A 298 0.41 -19.67 1.90
CA PHE A 298 0.67 -19.54 0.47
C PHE A 298 1.37 -18.22 0.14
N ILE A 299 0.83 -17.09 0.61
CA ILE A 299 1.39 -15.78 0.32
C ILE A 299 2.77 -15.62 0.94
N THR A 300 2.95 -16.01 2.19
CA THR A 300 4.18 -15.78 2.95
C THR A 300 5.33 -16.72 2.59
N THR A 301 5.02 -17.94 2.11
CA THR A 301 6.04 -18.94 1.76
C THR A 301 6.39 -18.95 0.27
N GLN A 302 5.44 -18.63 -0.61
CA GLN A 302 5.65 -18.56 -2.06
C GLN A 302 5.97 -17.14 -2.53
N GLY A 303 5.46 -16.14 -1.83
CA GLY A 303 5.62 -14.74 -2.19
C GLY A 303 6.94 -14.14 -1.72
N THR A 304 7.40 -13.12 -2.45
CA THR A 304 8.57 -12.32 -2.12
C THR A 304 8.17 -10.86 -1.99
N TYR A 305 8.71 -10.14 -0.98
CA TYR A 305 8.48 -8.70 -0.86
C TYR A 305 9.22 -7.94 -1.95
N ARG A 306 8.52 -7.05 -2.64
CA ARG A 306 9.10 -6.18 -3.65
C ARG A 306 8.33 -4.86 -3.69
N PHE A 307 9.03 -3.72 -3.63
CA PHE A 307 8.39 -2.42 -3.82
C PHE A 307 7.66 -2.38 -5.16
N MET A 308 6.44 -1.87 -5.16
CA MET A 308 5.59 -1.82 -6.34
C MET A 308 5.53 -0.40 -6.94
N PRO A 309 5.22 -0.26 -8.23
CA PRO A 309 4.83 1.04 -8.79
C PRO A 309 3.48 1.48 -8.22
N SER A 310 3.04 2.71 -8.54
CA SER A 310 1.70 3.17 -8.22
C SER A 310 0.65 2.11 -8.57
N TYR A 311 -0.24 1.79 -7.62
CA TYR A 311 -1.29 0.78 -7.81
C TYR A 311 -2.24 1.11 -8.95
N ARG A 312 -2.43 2.40 -9.30
CA ARG A 312 -3.17 2.80 -10.50
C ARG A 312 -2.59 2.19 -11.78
N SER A 313 -1.27 2.01 -11.84
CA SER A 313 -0.59 1.45 -13.01
C SER A 313 -0.69 -0.08 -13.12
N ILE A 314 -1.33 -0.74 -12.15
CA ILE A 314 -1.52 -2.20 -12.10
C ILE A 314 -3.01 -2.51 -12.31
N PRO A 315 -3.41 -3.01 -13.49
CA PRO A 315 -4.83 -3.23 -13.80
C PRO A 315 -5.55 -4.23 -12.89
N ASP A 316 -4.85 -5.27 -12.43
CA ASP A 316 -5.33 -6.30 -11.49
C ASP A 316 -4.20 -6.63 -10.52
N ILE A 317 -4.26 -6.06 -9.32
CA ILE A 317 -3.22 -6.23 -8.28
C ILE A 317 -3.14 -7.69 -7.83
N VAL A 318 -4.28 -8.34 -7.63
CA VAL A 318 -4.32 -9.74 -7.16
C VAL A 318 -3.85 -10.69 -8.25
N GLY A 319 -4.28 -10.48 -9.49
CA GLY A 319 -3.79 -11.22 -10.65
C GLY A 319 -2.30 -11.05 -10.87
N TYR A 320 -1.79 -9.83 -10.66
CA TYR A 320 -0.36 -9.56 -10.69
C TYR A 320 0.41 -10.42 -9.69
N PHE A 321 -0.03 -10.46 -8.41
CA PHE A 321 0.60 -11.30 -7.40
C PHE A 321 0.53 -12.79 -7.78
N CYS A 322 -0.63 -13.28 -8.19
CA CYS A 322 -0.81 -14.69 -8.58
C CYS A 322 0.10 -15.11 -9.74
N ALA A 323 0.38 -14.20 -10.68
CA ALA A 323 1.23 -14.48 -11.83
C ALA A 323 2.75 -14.37 -11.52
N ASN A 324 3.14 -13.49 -10.60
CA ASN A 324 4.53 -13.12 -10.39
C ASN A 324 5.08 -13.56 -9.01
N LEU A 325 4.23 -13.91 -8.07
CA LEU A 325 4.57 -14.28 -6.68
C LEU A 325 5.46 -13.25 -5.98
N HIS A 326 5.23 -11.97 -6.25
CA HIS A 326 5.86 -10.89 -5.52
C HIS A 326 4.95 -9.64 -5.44
N GLY A 327 5.16 -8.86 -4.42
CA GLY A 327 4.46 -7.61 -4.16
C GLY A 327 4.91 -6.97 -2.85
N ASP A 328 4.53 -5.71 -2.65
CA ASP A 328 4.71 -5.04 -1.37
C ASP A 328 3.63 -5.42 -0.34
N CYS A 329 3.56 -4.70 0.76
CA CYS A 329 2.61 -4.97 1.83
C CYS A 329 1.15 -4.93 1.34
N GLY A 330 0.79 -3.90 0.56
CA GLY A 330 -0.57 -3.74 0.06
C GLY A 330 -0.98 -4.77 -0.97
N VAL A 331 -0.09 -5.13 -1.90
CA VAL A 331 -0.34 -6.22 -2.87
C VAL A 331 -0.59 -7.55 -2.15
N GLN A 332 0.22 -7.86 -1.13
CA GLN A 332 0.06 -9.09 -0.34
C GLN A 332 -1.21 -9.05 0.51
N ALA A 333 -1.52 -7.91 1.15
CA ALA A 333 -2.75 -7.72 1.94
C ALA A 333 -4.00 -7.86 1.07
N LEU A 334 -4.05 -7.22 -0.12
CA LEU A 334 -5.18 -7.34 -1.05
C LEU A 334 -5.36 -8.76 -1.56
N THR A 335 -4.27 -9.48 -1.83
CA THR A 335 -4.33 -10.89 -2.24
C THR A 335 -4.95 -11.75 -1.13
N PHE A 336 -4.49 -11.55 0.11
CA PHE A 336 -5.07 -12.25 1.27
C PHE A 336 -6.56 -11.96 1.43
N ILE A 337 -6.95 -10.68 1.41
CA ILE A 337 -8.34 -10.24 1.55
C ILE A 337 -9.22 -10.85 0.45
N THR A 338 -8.76 -10.78 -0.80
CA THR A 338 -9.55 -11.25 -1.94
C THR A 338 -9.74 -12.76 -1.91
N MET A 339 -8.70 -13.52 -1.59
CA MET A 339 -8.79 -14.98 -1.44
C MET A 339 -9.68 -15.38 -0.25
N CYS A 340 -9.57 -14.69 0.90
CA CYS A 340 -10.44 -14.91 2.05
C CYS A 340 -11.91 -14.69 1.70
N ARG A 341 -12.25 -13.54 1.12
CA ARG A 341 -13.62 -13.23 0.67
C ARG A 341 -14.13 -14.24 -0.36
N CYS A 342 -13.27 -14.65 -1.29
CA CYS A 342 -13.59 -15.62 -2.33
C CYS A 342 -14.01 -17.00 -1.78
N CYS A 343 -13.48 -17.41 -0.63
CA CYS A 343 -13.83 -18.67 0.04
C CYS A 343 -14.77 -18.48 1.25
N GLY A 344 -15.43 -17.30 1.37
CA GLY A 344 -16.45 -17.01 2.37
C GLY A 344 -15.92 -16.62 3.76
N VAL A 345 -14.64 -16.27 3.89
CA VAL A 345 -14.07 -15.69 5.11
C VAL A 345 -14.14 -14.17 5.01
N PRO A 346 -14.88 -13.46 5.91
CA PRO A 346 -14.91 -12.02 5.90
C PRO A 346 -13.51 -11.45 6.12
N ALA A 347 -13.12 -10.49 5.29
CA ALA A 347 -11.81 -9.87 5.38
C ALA A 347 -11.87 -8.40 4.98
N ARG A 348 -10.99 -7.57 5.55
CA ARG A 348 -10.95 -6.13 5.27
C ARG A 348 -9.53 -5.58 5.30
N TRP A 349 -9.37 -4.47 4.63
CA TRP A 349 -8.16 -3.69 4.58
C TRP A 349 -7.98 -2.87 5.84
N GLN A 350 -6.74 -2.77 6.28
CA GLN A 350 -6.30 -1.76 7.20
C GLN A 350 -4.90 -1.31 6.80
N SER A 351 -4.65 -0.01 6.85
CA SER A 351 -3.36 0.58 6.50
C SER A 351 -3.07 1.81 7.35
N GLY A 352 -1.84 2.25 7.33
CA GLY A 352 -1.40 3.41 8.06
C GLY A 352 0.12 3.44 8.21
N LEU A 353 0.60 3.65 9.42
CA LEU A 353 2.02 3.75 9.68
C LEU A 353 2.53 2.61 10.58
N TYR A 354 3.70 2.13 10.26
CA TYR A 354 4.56 1.41 11.17
C TYR A 354 5.40 2.41 11.95
N THR A 355 5.21 2.50 13.27
CA THR A 355 5.72 3.58 14.11
C THR A 355 6.78 3.13 15.09
N SER A 356 7.61 2.14 14.71
CA SER A 356 8.78 1.73 15.48
C SER A 356 9.80 2.86 15.55
N PRO A 357 10.44 3.09 16.71
CA PRO A 357 11.54 4.06 16.80
C PRO A 357 12.72 3.74 15.87
N ALA A 358 12.94 2.47 15.54
CA ALA A 358 14.00 2.05 14.64
C ALA A 358 13.61 2.14 13.15
N SER A 359 12.32 2.05 12.84
CA SER A 359 11.82 2.06 11.46
C SER A 359 10.43 2.68 11.41
N PHE A 360 10.34 3.83 10.76
CA PHE A 360 9.10 4.60 10.65
C PHE A 360 8.69 4.73 9.19
N GLY A 361 7.46 4.32 8.85
CA GLY A 361 7.01 4.40 7.46
C GLY A 361 5.62 3.84 7.21
N MET A 362 5.20 3.93 5.98
CA MET A 362 3.90 3.42 5.51
C MET A 362 3.84 1.89 5.57
N HIS A 363 2.68 1.37 5.93
CA HIS A 363 2.47 -0.08 5.96
C HIS A 363 1.00 -0.46 5.83
N ASP A 364 0.78 -1.61 5.17
CA ASP A 364 -0.53 -2.19 4.89
C ASP A 364 -0.63 -3.60 5.46
N TRP A 365 -1.81 -3.94 5.97
CA TRP A 365 -2.10 -5.28 6.49
C TRP A 365 -3.57 -5.63 6.30
N ALA A 366 -3.91 -6.87 6.55
CA ALA A 366 -5.28 -7.37 6.45
C ALA A 366 -5.87 -7.70 7.82
N MET A 367 -7.20 -7.75 7.87
CA MET A 367 -7.96 -8.36 8.94
C MET A 367 -8.88 -9.42 8.36
N PHE A 368 -9.14 -10.47 9.12
CA PHE A 368 -10.14 -11.50 8.81
C PHE A 368 -10.98 -11.83 10.04
N TYR A 369 -12.20 -12.30 9.83
CA TYR A 369 -13.11 -12.62 10.92
C TYR A 369 -13.24 -14.11 11.15
N ALA A 370 -13.18 -14.55 12.40
CA ALA A 370 -13.46 -15.92 12.83
C ALA A 370 -14.08 -15.93 14.23
N ALA A 371 -15.31 -16.41 14.36
CA ALA A 371 -15.93 -16.61 15.68
C ALA A 371 -15.24 -17.76 16.45
N PRO A 372 -15.08 -17.71 17.77
CA PRO A 372 -15.50 -16.64 18.68
C PRO A 372 -14.49 -15.51 18.85
N TYR A 373 -13.39 -15.49 18.08
CA TYR A 373 -12.27 -14.57 18.25
C TYR A 373 -12.57 -13.14 17.75
N GLY A 374 -13.57 -12.97 16.86
CA GLY A 374 -13.84 -11.71 16.22
C GLY A 374 -12.83 -11.39 15.09
N TRP A 375 -12.52 -10.11 14.91
CA TRP A 375 -11.53 -9.66 13.93
C TRP A 375 -10.11 -9.98 14.40
N LEU A 376 -9.37 -10.67 13.54
CA LEU A 376 -7.97 -11.06 13.71
C LEU A 376 -7.15 -10.37 12.62
N HIS A 377 -5.89 -10.06 12.91
CA HIS A 377 -4.99 -9.47 11.92
C HIS A 377 -4.23 -10.53 11.11
N ALA A 378 -3.81 -10.15 9.92
CA ALA A 378 -2.85 -10.90 9.12
C ALA A 378 -1.90 -9.94 8.41
N ASP A 379 -0.62 -9.98 8.76
CA ASP A 379 0.44 -9.25 8.09
C ASP A 379 1.29 -10.20 7.25
N CYS A 380 0.94 -10.33 5.97
CA CYS A 380 1.62 -11.25 5.07
C CYS A 380 3.05 -10.81 4.77
N SER A 381 3.35 -9.52 4.74
CA SER A 381 4.69 -9.03 4.38
C SER A 381 5.69 -9.24 5.52
N PHE A 382 5.34 -8.89 6.77
CA PHE A 382 6.18 -9.21 7.92
C PHE A 382 6.24 -10.71 8.21
N GLY A 383 5.13 -11.42 8.02
CA GLY A 383 5.11 -12.88 8.10
C GLY A 383 6.03 -13.53 7.06
N GLY A 384 5.99 -13.05 5.82
CA GLY A 384 6.86 -13.53 4.74
C GLY A 384 8.33 -13.23 4.99
N SER A 385 8.66 -12.04 5.52
CA SER A 385 10.02 -11.72 5.97
C SER A 385 10.47 -12.68 7.08
N ALA A 386 9.63 -12.91 8.08
CA ALA A 386 9.93 -13.85 9.18
C ALA A 386 10.17 -15.27 8.66
N TYR A 387 9.34 -15.76 7.74
CA TYR A 387 9.51 -17.08 7.14
C TYR A 387 10.86 -17.22 6.42
N ARG A 388 11.22 -16.26 5.56
CA ARG A 388 12.48 -16.29 4.81
C ARG A 388 13.72 -16.22 5.70
N ASN A 389 13.59 -15.58 6.88
CA ASN A 389 14.67 -15.49 7.88
C ASN A 389 14.65 -16.65 8.89
N GLY A 390 13.82 -17.68 8.70
CA GLY A 390 13.73 -18.84 9.60
C GLY A 390 13.10 -18.55 10.97
N ALA A 391 12.50 -17.37 11.17
CA ALA A 391 11.88 -16.93 12.43
C ALA A 391 10.43 -17.45 12.53
N LYS A 392 10.28 -18.76 12.76
CA LYS A 392 8.97 -19.43 12.78
C LYS A 392 7.99 -18.80 13.77
N GLU A 393 8.47 -18.44 14.95
CA GLU A 393 7.61 -17.87 16.01
C GLU A 393 7.01 -16.53 15.57
N ARG A 394 7.79 -15.69 14.90
CA ARG A 394 7.35 -14.40 14.35
C ARG A 394 6.43 -14.59 13.16
N HIS A 395 6.70 -15.57 12.27
CA HIS A 395 5.82 -15.95 11.18
C HIS A 395 4.43 -16.36 11.70
N ASP A 396 4.40 -17.22 12.73
CA ASP A 396 3.14 -17.66 13.34
C ASP A 396 2.42 -16.52 14.08
N PHE A 397 3.17 -15.56 14.65
CA PHE A 397 2.61 -14.41 15.37
C PHE A 397 1.82 -13.48 14.43
N TYR A 398 2.34 -13.15 13.25
CA TYR A 398 1.67 -12.26 12.29
C TYR A 398 0.45 -12.88 11.61
N PHE A 399 0.09 -14.08 11.96
CA PHE A 399 -1.22 -14.67 11.73
C PHE A 399 -2.07 -14.62 13.00
N GLY A 400 -2.98 -13.69 13.08
CA GLY A 400 -3.88 -13.43 14.21
C GLY A 400 -3.49 -12.19 15.03
N ASN A 401 -2.26 -11.71 14.96
CA ASN A 401 -1.76 -10.61 15.77
C ASN A 401 -0.93 -9.60 14.96
N LEU A 402 -0.74 -8.42 15.58
CA LEU A 402 0.25 -7.41 15.17
C LEU A 402 1.06 -6.96 16.38
N ASP A 403 2.22 -6.37 16.13
CA ASP A 403 2.96 -5.60 17.12
C ASP A 403 2.26 -4.25 17.40
N PRO A 404 2.52 -3.57 18.53
CA PRO A 404 1.82 -2.35 18.93
C PRO A 404 2.21 -1.09 18.13
N TRP A 405 3.21 -1.18 17.28
CA TRP A 405 3.67 -0.06 16.44
C TRP A 405 2.80 0.17 15.17
N ARG A 406 1.52 -0.15 15.24
CA ARG A 406 0.58 -0.02 14.12
C ARG A 406 -0.41 1.12 14.37
N LEU A 407 -0.27 2.21 13.61
CA LEU A 407 -1.18 3.34 13.66
C LEU A 407 -2.09 3.32 12.43
N PRO A 408 -3.38 2.95 12.53
CA PRO A 408 -4.25 2.85 11.38
C PRO A 408 -4.75 4.24 10.90
N PHE A 409 -4.57 4.53 9.62
CA PHE A 409 -5.11 5.70 8.92
C PHE A 409 -6.28 5.35 7.99
N ALA A 410 -6.38 4.09 7.57
CA ALA A 410 -7.52 3.59 6.82
C ALA A 410 -8.02 2.24 7.36
N SER A 411 -9.33 2.07 7.38
CA SER A 411 -10.02 0.81 7.75
C SER A 411 -10.72 0.16 6.57
N ARG A 412 -10.65 0.75 5.40
CA ARG A 412 -11.22 0.28 4.15
C ARG A 412 -10.36 0.70 2.95
N PHE A 413 -10.29 -0.15 1.99
CA PHE A 413 -9.68 0.09 0.69
C PHE A 413 -10.61 0.88 -0.21
N GLN A 414 -10.09 1.86 -0.97
CA GLN A 414 -10.82 2.59 -2.02
C GLN A 414 -12.01 3.41 -1.50
N TYR A 415 -11.73 4.41 -0.66
CA TYR A 415 -12.76 5.33 -0.16
C TYR A 415 -12.49 6.77 -0.56
N GLU A 416 -13.59 7.54 -0.76
CA GLU A 416 -13.50 8.96 -1.02
C GLU A 416 -13.20 9.76 0.24
N PHE A 417 -12.49 10.86 0.07
CA PHE A 417 -12.29 11.87 1.11
C PHE A 417 -13.56 12.65 1.44
N THR A 418 -13.52 13.35 2.55
CA THR A 418 -14.56 14.29 2.97
C THR A 418 -13.94 15.63 3.33
N PRO A 419 -14.09 16.67 2.46
CA PRO A 419 -14.78 16.65 1.17
C PRO A 419 -14.02 15.86 0.10
N PRO A 420 -14.68 15.43 -1.01
CA PRO A 420 -14.03 14.70 -2.08
C PRO A 420 -13.05 15.58 -2.87
N THR A 421 -12.06 14.94 -3.52
CA THR A 421 -11.18 15.60 -4.49
C THR A 421 -11.95 15.98 -5.76
N ARG A 422 -11.48 16.99 -6.49
CA ARG A 422 -12.02 17.37 -7.80
C ARG A 422 -11.40 16.55 -8.93
N PHE A 423 -10.14 16.19 -8.76
CA PHE A 423 -9.38 15.41 -9.71
C PHE A 423 -9.16 13.98 -9.20
N MET A 424 -8.76 13.09 -10.10
CA MET A 424 -8.36 11.74 -9.71
C MET A 424 -7.25 11.81 -8.67
N ARG A 425 -7.46 11.13 -7.57
CA ARG A 425 -6.48 11.01 -6.48
C ARG A 425 -5.17 10.38 -6.97
N ALA A 426 -4.06 10.80 -6.38
CA ALA A 426 -2.74 10.17 -6.61
C ALA A 426 -2.76 8.71 -6.15
N ASP A 427 -3.35 8.44 -4.98
CA ASP A 427 -3.68 7.09 -4.54
C ASP A 427 -5.21 6.97 -4.27
N PRO A 428 -5.99 6.44 -5.25
CA PRO A 428 -7.43 6.31 -5.07
C PRO A 428 -7.83 5.19 -4.11
N TYR A 429 -6.88 4.43 -3.61
CA TYR A 429 -7.10 3.23 -2.81
C TYR A 429 -6.87 3.47 -1.33
N ASP A 430 -5.87 4.29 -0.99
CA ASP A 430 -5.43 4.50 0.38
C ASP A 430 -5.01 5.97 0.63
N ASN A 431 -4.71 6.32 1.87
CA ASN A 431 -4.16 7.63 2.23
C ASN A 431 -3.28 7.54 3.47
N GLN A 432 -2.00 7.38 3.26
CA GLN A 432 -1.01 7.27 4.32
C GLN A 432 -0.13 8.52 4.46
N VAL A 433 0.00 9.31 3.39
CA VAL A 433 0.93 10.46 3.33
C VAL A 433 0.25 11.78 2.99
N GLY A 434 -1.07 11.75 2.80
CA GLY A 434 -1.85 12.91 2.40
C GLY A 434 -1.77 13.21 0.90
N GLU A 435 -2.72 14.02 0.46
CA GLU A 435 -2.86 14.44 -0.93
C GLU A 435 -3.11 15.95 -1.03
N ALA A 436 -2.75 16.54 -2.16
CA ALA A 436 -3.02 17.93 -2.47
C ALA A 436 -3.40 18.12 -3.93
N GLU A 437 -4.25 19.11 -4.20
CA GLU A 437 -4.62 19.55 -5.54
C GLU A 437 -4.82 21.07 -5.58
N SER A 438 -4.81 21.69 -6.77
CA SER A 438 -5.32 23.06 -6.93
C SER A 438 -6.79 23.02 -7.33
N LEU A 439 -7.44 24.18 -7.37
CA LEU A 439 -8.81 24.27 -7.86
C LEU A 439 -8.93 24.00 -9.37
N THR A 440 -7.83 24.08 -10.10
CA THR A 440 -7.81 24.04 -11.58
C THR A 440 -7.15 22.77 -12.14
N ARG A 441 -6.28 22.11 -11.35
CA ARG A 441 -5.58 20.90 -11.77
C ARG A 441 -5.13 20.04 -10.58
N ARG A 442 -4.81 18.79 -10.85
CA ARG A 442 -4.06 17.96 -9.90
C ARG A 442 -2.62 18.48 -9.73
N LEU A 443 -1.99 18.18 -8.60
CA LEU A 443 -0.57 18.34 -8.41
C LEU A 443 0.15 17.02 -8.71
N PHE A 444 1.37 17.13 -9.24
CA PHE A 444 2.23 15.99 -9.52
C PHE A 444 3.16 15.71 -8.35
N GLU A 445 3.71 14.51 -8.29
CA GLU A 445 4.58 14.11 -7.17
C GLU A 445 5.87 14.94 -7.12
N ASP A 446 6.38 15.40 -8.26
CA ASP A 446 7.54 16.30 -8.36
C ASP A 446 7.28 17.73 -7.80
N GLU A 447 6.01 18.08 -7.57
CA GLU A 447 5.60 19.36 -6.98
C GLU A 447 5.33 19.27 -5.47
N LEU A 448 5.36 18.05 -4.92
CA LEU A 448 5.01 17.75 -3.53
C LEU A 448 6.20 17.19 -2.76
N ASP A 449 6.41 17.70 -1.56
CA ASP A 449 7.28 17.09 -0.56
C ASP A 449 6.44 16.70 0.65
N LYS A 450 6.33 15.37 0.88
CA LYS A 450 5.50 14.78 1.94
C LYS A 450 6.41 14.18 3.00
N SER A 451 6.17 14.50 4.25
CA SER A 451 6.98 13.98 5.35
C SER A 451 6.15 13.52 6.54
N HIS A 452 6.67 12.49 7.21
CA HIS A 452 6.23 12.00 8.50
C HIS A 452 7.43 11.88 9.43
N ASN A 453 7.33 12.46 10.61
CA ASN A 453 8.38 12.45 11.60
C ASN A 453 7.83 11.95 12.93
N LEU A 454 8.34 10.83 13.43
CA LEU A 454 8.08 10.36 14.78
C LEU A 454 8.80 11.28 15.77
N LEU A 455 8.06 12.01 16.59
CA LEU A 455 8.61 12.93 17.61
C LEU A 455 8.86 12.21 18.94
N SER A 456 8.00 11.26 19.28
CA SER A 456 8.16 10.40 20.45
C SER A 456 7.34 9.14 20.30
N GLY A 457 7.81 8.06 20.94
CA GLY A 457 7.12 6.79 21.04
C GLY A 457 7.52 6.05 22.29
N THR A 458 6.54 5.56 23.06
CA THR A 458 6.78 4.90 24.35
C THR A 458 5.80 3.76 24.56
N LEU A 459 6.34 2.59 24.95
CA LEU A 459 5.52 1.49 25.47
C LEU A 459 5.02 1.87 26.86
N CYS A 460 3.73 1.64 27.09
CA CYS A 460 3.09 1.87 28.39
C CYS A 460 2.80 0.53 29.07
N ASP A 461 2.91 0.50 30.40
CA ASP A 461 2.63 -0.69 31.21
C ASP A 461 1.11 -1.00 31.31
#